data_bcd880feb08e4dbb5f981101b145e630
#
_entry.id   bcd880feb08e4dbb5f981101b145e630
#
_cell.length_a   1.000
_cell.length_b   1.000
_cell.length_c   1.000
_cell.angle_alpha   90.00
_cell.angle_beta   90.00
_cell.angle_gamma   90.00
#
_symmetry.space_group_name_H-M   'P 1'
#
loop_
_entity.id
_entity.type
_entity.pdbx_description
1 polymer ?
#
loop_
_entity_poly.entity_id
_entity_poly.type
_entity_poly.pdbx_seq_one_letter_code
_entity_poly.pdbx_strand_id
1 'polypeptide(L)'
;MKYNHALFLSPYIEKTATSFMGLFPPTGLEYVATSARDCVDKLSLIDLRYKKDLCDPGKLIDFIRREKIDIICVGITWNRQYEEICEFLNLMPDDMPLVVGGYKATERVEEIFEKCPKVDIIIRGEGEQTIKEVLRDMSPEDILGISYKKNGSVVHNANRPLPDVNEIASPDRKLRQNDYRMLLGGINVLDITFDTVLSSRGCPFTCKFCTFSLNPLGQKRNYSVRNVKSVVDEIEGIEANLILFSDDNFATDAKRAEEICDLIIERKIKKRFTAQVRVDIAKYPRLLDKMVKAGFKLLLIGVESPHDWILKQFNKGFNSAIVRKYFTVLRKYPIFYHGYFIYGNIGETEKEMLCISPFAKELGIDTISFLKLRMEKFSPLKEIAEKTPGYHITDRGEVYSDKYSHATLKKIGKKIKFSFYTPLKLLKIVKKFLIIDFFSFREIMSFVLVSPLLLKTIIAREIQKGRLSDSLKRIFIKNT
;
A
#
# COMPACT_ATOMS: atom_id res chain seq x y z
N MET A 1 13.39 -23.30 22.42
CA MET A 1 12.92 -21.97 21.92
C MET A 1 12.55 -21.14 23.14
N LYS A 2 12.80 -19.84 23.14
CA LYS A 2 12.45 -18.95 24.28
C LYS A 2 10.95 -18.69 24.34
N TYR A 3 10.33 -18.57 23.17
CA TYR A 3 8.91 -18.26 23.02
C TYR A 3 8.18 -19.43 22.40
N ASN A 4 7.00 -19.74 22.95
CA ASN A 4 6.17 -20.83 22.43
C ASN A 4 5.14 -20.31 21.41
N HIS A 5 4.53 -19.13 21.67
CA HIS A 5 3.49 -18.59 20.84
C HIS A 5 3.70 -17.10 20.55
N ALA A 6 4.04 -16.76 19.31
CA ALA A 6 4.20 -15.38 18.84
C ALA A 6 2.93 -14.86 18.16
N LEU A 7 2.51 -13.63 18.53
CA LEU A 7 1.46 -12.88 17.84
C LEU A 7 2.07 -11.84 16.89
N PHE A 8 1.77 -11.93 15.60
CA PHE A 8 2.03 -10.89 14.62
C PHE A 8 0.77 -10.07 14.38
N LEU A 9 0.82 -8.77 14.63
CA LEU A 9 -0.33 -7.89 14.64
C LEU A 9 -0.20 -6.74 13.63
N SER A 10 -1.17 -6.64 12.73
CA SER A 10 -1.40 -5.44 11.92
C SER A 10 -2.37 -4.53 12.69
N PRO A 11 -1.91 -3.39 13.24
CA PRO A 11 -2.67 -2.61 14.24
C PRO A 11 -3.66 -1.62 13.63
N TYR A 12 -3.82 -1.60 12.29
CA TYR A 12 -4.68 -0.65 11.62
C TYR A 12 -6.15 -1.00 11.79
N ILE A 13 -6.98 0.01 12.09
CA ILE A 13 -8.42 -0.14 12.31
C ILE A 13 -9.19 0.57 11.21
N GLU A 14 -10.21 -0.06 10.66
CA GLU A 14 -11.09 0.52 9.66
C GLU A 14 -12.14 1.42 10.33
N LYS A 15 -11.91 2.74 10.35
CA LYS A 15 -12.81 3.72 11.00
C LYS A 15 -13.98 4.19 10.10
N THR A 16 -13.92 3.96 8.77
CA THR A 16 -14.92 4.47 7.84
C THR A 16 -15.38 3.44 6.83
N ALA A 17 -16.67 3.49 6.47
CA ALA A 17 -17.30 2.61 5.50
C ALA A 17 -16.78 2.74 4.06
N THR A 18 -16.14 3.84 3.75
CA THR A 18 -15.65 4.16 2.40
C THR A 18 -14.15 3.97 2.26
N SER A 19 -13.51 3.34 3.24
CA SER A 19 -12.09 3.05 3.17
C SER A 19 -11.88 1.72 2.47
N PHE A 20 -11.06 1.74 1.42
CA PHE A 20 -10.61 0.56 0.68
C PHE A 20 -9.37 -0.10 1.29
N MET A 21 -9.05 0.19 2.56
CA MET A 21 -7.83 -0.35 3.20
C MET A 21 -7.85 -1.86 3.43
N GLY A 22 -9.05 -2.46 3.49
CA GLY A 22 -9.18 -3.90 3.68
C GLY A 22 -8.87 -4.76 2.45
N LEU A 23 -8.55 -4.16 1.29
CA LEU A 23 -8.41 -4.90 0.04
C LEU A 23 -7.20 -5.84 0.00
N PHE A 24 -6.08 -5.43 0.56
CA PHE A 24 -4.83 -6.15 0.43
C PHE A 24 -4.29 -6.62 1.79
N PRO A 25 -3.66 -7.80 1.82
CA PRO A 25 -3.00 -8.29 3.01
C PRO A 25 -1.87 -7.36 3.49
N PRO A 26 -1.48 -7.43 4.78
CA PRO A 26 -0.30 -6.73 5.29
C PRO A 26 0.98 -7.47 4.86
N THR A 27 1.26 -7.50 3.56
CA THR A 27 2.25 -8.35 2.91
C THR A 27 3.63 -8.32 3.58
N GLY A 28 4.12 -7.13 3.96
CA GLY A 28 5.40 -7.02 4.67
C GLY A 28 5.41 -7.77 6.02
N LEU A 29 4.31 -7.67 6.78
CA LEU A 29 4.18 -8.41 8.05
C LEU A 29 4.07 -9.92 7.81
N GLU A 30 3.41 -10.35 6.74
CA GLU A 30 3.29 -11.77 6.37
C GLU A 30 4.64 -12.38 6.00
N TYR A 31 5.50 -11.66 5.28
CA TYR A 31 6.87 -12.10 5.01
C TYR A 31 7.68 -12.31 6.29
N VAL A 32 7.59 -11.35 7.22
CA VAL A 32 8.29 -11.43 8.52
C VAL A 32 7.72 -12.57 9.37
N ALA A 33 6.39 -12.71 9.46
CA ALA A 33 5.74 -13.79 10.18
C ALA A 33 6.10 -15.18 9.62
N THR A 34 6.09 -15.32 8.29
CA THR A 34 6.49 -16.56 7.63
C THR A 34 7.93 -16.93 7.93
N SER A 35 8.83 -15.94 7.90
CA SER A 35 10.24 -16.16 8.23
C SER A 35 10.47 -16.59 9.68
N ALA A 36 9.55 -16.23 10.58
CA ALA A 36 9.59 -16.58 12.00
C ALA A 36 9.00 -17.96 12.34
N ARG A 37 8.36 -18.63 11.37
CA ARG A 37 7.54 -19.83 11.63
C ARG A 37 8.25 -20.95 12.37
N ASP A 38 9.48 -21.22 12.00
CA ASP A 38 10.29 -22.30 12.59
C ASP A 38 11.02 -21.87 13.87
N CYS A 39 10.75 -20.66 14.38
CA CYS A 39 11.38 -20.14 15.59
C CYS A 39 10.48 -20.22 16.83
N VAL A 40 9.20 -20.62 16.66
CA VAL A 40 8.19 -20.75 17.71
C VAL A 40 7.29 -21.96 17.45
N ASP A 41 6.68 -22.51 18.49
CA ASP A 41 5.78 -23.66 18.34
C ASP A 41 4.47 -23.26 17.66
N LYS A 42 3.94 -22.07 18.01
CA LYS A 42 2.71 -21.51 17.44
C LYS A 42 2.92 -20.07 17.00
N LEU A 43 2.32 -19.71 15.87
CA LEU A 43 2.31 -18.36 15.34
C LEU A 43 0.89 -17.96 14.99
N SER A 44 0.47 -16.78 15.46
CA SER A 44 -0.80 -16.15 15.09
C SER A 44 -0.54 -14.86 14.34
N LEU A 45 -1.21 -14.69 13.19
CA LEU A 45 -1.19 -13.43 12.44
C LEU A 45 -2.60 -12.83 12.45
N ILE A 46 -2.73 -11.62 13.01
CA ILE A 46 -4.00 -10.91 13.16
C ILE A 46 -3.95 -9.56 12.45
N ASP A 47 -4.99 -9.32 11.67
CA ASP A 47 -5.24 -8.03 11.04
C ASP A 47 -6.49 -7.38 11.66
N LEU A 48 -6.32 -6.31 12.44
CA LEU A 48 -7.41 -5.63 13.14
C LEU A 48 -8.43 -4.97 12.19
N ARG A 49 -8.11 -4.81 10.90
CA ARG A 49 -9.08 -4.37 9.89
C ARG A 49 -10.21 -5.39 9.72
N TYR A 50 -9.93 -6.66 9.95
CA TYR A 50 -10.87 -7.79 9.81
C TYR A 50 -11.35 -8.33 11.15
N LYS A 51 -10.48 -8.44 12.15
CA LYS A 51 -10.79 -8.90 13.51
C LYS A 51 -11.26 -7.73 14.39
N LYS A 52 -12.44 -7.18 14.07
CA LYS A 52 -12.97 -5.97 14.70
C LYS A 52 -13.27 -6.11 16.18
N ASP A 53 -13.58 -7.32 16.63
CA ASP A 53 -13.76 -7.67 18.04
C ASP A 53 -12.48 -7.45 18.87
N LEU A 54 -11.32 -7.67 18.25
CA LEU A 54 -10.01 -7.46 18.88
C LEU A 54 -9.48 -6.01 18.76
N CYS A 55 -10.26 -5.09 18.16
CA CYS A 55 -9.94 -3.66 18.20
C CYS A 55 -10.14 -3.04 19.60
N ASP A 56 -10.90 -3.70 20.46
CA ASP A 56 -11.02 -3.36 21.87
C ASP A 56 -9.80 -3.92 22.61
N PRO A 57 -9.02 -3.06 23.32
CA PRO A 57 -7.80 -3.50 23.99
C PRO A 57 -8.04 -4.57 25.03
N GLY A 58 -9.15 -4.50 25.80
CA GLY A 58 -9.48 -5.51 26.81
C GLY A 58 -9.70 -6.89 26.17
N LYS A 59 -10.48 -6.95 25.09
CA LYS A 59 -10.71 -8.20 24.35
C LYS A 59 -9.44 -8.75 23.71
N LEU A 60 -8.55 -7.88 23.25
CA LEU A 60 -7.26 -8.32 22.72
C LEU A 60 -6.37 -8.90 23.84
N ILE A 61 -6.33 -8.27 25.02
CA ILE A 61 -5.60 -8.79 26.19
C ILE A 61 -6.18 -10.14 26.63
N ASP A 62 -7.51 -10.29 26.68
CA ASP A 62 -8.16 -11.56 26.98
C ASP A 62 -7.81 -12.64 25.95
N PHE A 63 -7.78 -12.28 24.67
CA PHE A 63 -7.33 -13.17 23.60
C PHE A 63 -5.87 -13.59 23.79
N ILE A 64 -4.97 -12.64 24.06
CA ILE A 64 -3.55 -12.89 24.31
C ILE A 64 -3.36 -13.89 25.47
N ARG A 65 -4.06 -13.68 26.58
CA ARG A 65 -3.99 -14.56 27.77
C ARG A 65 -4.57 -15.94 27.47
N ARG A 66 -5.73 -16.02 26.85
CA ARG A 66 -6.40 -17.29 26.50
C ARG A 66 -5.55 -18.14 25.56
N GLU A 67 -4.95 -17.53 24.55
CA GLU A 67 -4.12 -18.21 23.56
C GLU A 67 -2.69 -18.48 24.07
N LYS A 68 -2.34 -18.03 25.28
CA LYS A 68 -1.00 -18.16 25.88
C LYS A 68 0.09 -17.58 24.96
N ILE A 69 -0.18 -16.41 24.40
CA ILE A 69 0.81 -15.66 23.64
C ILE A 69 1.87 -15.13 24.59
N ASP A 70 3.13 -15.26 24.23
CA ASP A 70 4.27 -14.88 25.08
C ASP A 70 5.22 -13.88 24.43
N ILE A 71 4.93 -13.43 23.19
CA ILE A 71 5.57 -12.30 22.54
C ILE A 71 4.63 -11.65 21.50
N ILE A 72 4.63 -10.31 21.44
CA ILE A 72 3.82 -9.54 20.51
C ILE A 72 4.73 -8.80 19.52
N CYS A 73 4.48 -9.02 18.21
CA CYS A 73 5.20 -8.39 17.10
C CYS A 73 4.25 -7.50 16.29
N VAL A 74 4.48 -6.19 16.26
CA VAL A 74 3.56 -5.23 15.64
C VAL A 74 4.20 -4.56 14.43
N GLY A 75 3.46 -4.54 13.30
CA GLY A 75 3.91 -3.92 12.06
C GLY A 75 3.38 -2.49 11.87
N ILE A 76 4.23 -1.46 12.00
CA ILE A 76 3.87 -0.06 11.74
C ILE A 76 4.49 0.39 10.40
N THR A 77 3.68 0.38 9.35
CA THR A 77 4.14 0.69 7.98
C THR A 77 3.75 2.08 7.52
N TRP A 78 2.59 2.61 7.96
CA TRP A 78 2.04 3.87 7.46
C TRP A 78 1.92 4.93 8.57
N ASN A 79 1.97 6.22 8.19
CA ASN A 79 1.67 7.34 9.11
C ASN A 79 0.19 7.40 9.53
N ARG A 80 -0.67 6.71 8.84
CA ARG A 80 -2.08 6.66 9.15
C ARG A 80 -2.29 6.01 10.52
N GLN A 81 -3.07 6.66 11.36
CA GLN A 81 -3.36 6.20 12.73
C GLN A 81 -2.11 6.00 13.61
N TYR A 82 -1.01 6.71 13.30
CA TYR A 82 0.25 6.52 14.00
C TYR A 82 0.11 6.84 15.51
N GLU A 83 -0.53 7.96 15.85
CA GLU A 83 -0.73 8.36 17.25
C GLU A 83 -1.63 7.37 18.00
N GLU A 84 -2.74 6.99 17.37
CA GLU A 84 -3.67 6.00 17.97
C GLU A 84 -3.02 4.62 18.14
N ILE A 85 -2.09 4.26 17.23
CA ILE A 85 -1.32 3.02 17.37
C ILE A 85 -0.36 3.13 18.55
N CYS A 86 0.33 4.26 18.73
CA CYS A 86 1.19 4.47 19.90
C CYS A 86 0.40 4.38 21.21
N GLU A 87 -0.78 5.01 21.28
CA GLU A 87 -1.69 4.89 22.43
C GLU A 87 -2.10 3.42 22.66
N PHE A 88 -2.45 2.72 21.61
CA PHE A 88 -2.83 1.30 21.66
C PHE A 88 -1.70 0.40 22.16
N LEU A 89 -0.46 0.63 21.73
CA LEU A 89 0.71 -0.13 22.20
C LEU A 89 0.95 0.03 23.71
N ASN A 90 0.66 1.20 24.26
CA ASN A 90 0.78 1.44 25.70
C ASN A 90 -0.28 0.71 26.55
N LEU A 91 -1.28 0.12 25.92
CA LEU A 91 -2.29 -0.70 26.60
C LEU A 91 -1.91 -2.19 26.62
N MET A 92 -0.84 -2.60 25.94
CA MET A 92 -0.40 -4.00 25.94
C MET A 92 0.08 -4.44 27.33
N PRO A 93 0.04 -5.76 27.64
CA PRO A 93 0.49 -6.29 28.93
C PRO A 93 1.96 -5.95 29.23
N ASP A 94 2.27 -5.63 30.49
CA ASP A 94 3.63 -5.27 30.94
C ASP A 94 4.57 -6.48 31.09
N ASP A 95 4.00 -7.67 31.23
CA ASP A 95 4.71 -8.92 31.46
C ASP A 95 5.05 -9.68 30.16
N MET A 96 5.00 -8.96 29.02
CA MET A 96 5.14 -9.57 27.70
C MET A 96 6.02 -8.73 26.79
N PRO A 97 7.05 -9.31 26.14
CA PRO A 97 7.88 -8.59 25.19
C PRO A 97 7.09 -8.03 24.01
N LEU A 98 7.30 -6.75 23.72
CA LEU A 98 6.67 -6.02 22.64
C LEU A 98 7.72 -5.59 21.62
N VAL A 99 7.66 -6.22 20.45
CA VAL A 99 8.54 -5.96 19.30
C VAL A 99 7.79 -5.18 18.23
N VAL A 100 8.36 -4.09 17.76
CA VAL A 100 7.76 -3.25 16.71
C VAL A 100 8.67 -3.23 15.49
N GLY A 101 8.08 -3.25 14.28
CA GLY A 101 8.84 -3.16 13.04
C GLY A 101 8.05 -2.49 11.93
N GLY A 102 8.63 -2.41 10.73
CA GLY A 102 8.04 -1.81 9.55
C GLY A 102 8.61 -0.44 9.21
N TYR A 103 8.14 0.12 8.07
CA TYR A 103 8.73 1.33 7.50
C TYR A 103 8.71 2.52 8.46
N LYS A 104 7.57 2.80 9.10
CA LYS A 104 7.44 3.93 10.03
C LYS A 104 8.09 3.67 11.38
N ALA A 105 8.13 2.42 11.82
CA ALA A 105 8.91 2.06 12.99
C ALA A 105 10.41 2.31 12.77
N THR A 106 10.92 1.96 11.59
CA THR A 106 12.31 2.24 11.19
C THR A 106 12.60 3.75 11.09
N GLU A 107 11.63 4.54 10.63
CA GLU A 107 11.81 5.99 10.44
C GLU A 107 11.79 6.77 11.77
N ARG A 108 11.04 6.29 12.79
CA ARG A 108 10.68 7.02 14.00
C ARG A 108 11.08 6.29 15.28
N VAL A 109 12.25 5.70 15.29
CA VAL A 109 12.72 4.86 16.41
C VAL A 109 12.65 5.59 17.74
N GLU A 110 13.25 6.81 17.82
CA GLU A 110 13.30 7.59 19.04
C GLU A 110 11.89 7.97 19.53
N GLU A 111 11.07 8.47 18.61
CA GLU A 111 9.71 8.88 18.89
C GLU A 111 8.86 7.72 19.41
N ILE A 112 9.04 6.50 18.88
CA ILE A 112 8.33 5.31 19.36
C ILE A 112 8.77 4.97 20.78
N PHE A 113 10.05 4.95 21.08
CA PHE A 113 10.51 4.66 22.44
C PHE A 113 10.07 5.72 23.46
N GLU A 114 9.96 6.97 23.04
CA GLU A 114 9.45 8.07 23.86
C GLU A 114 7.94 7.94 24.11
N LYS A 115 7.15 7.78 23.03
CA LYS A 115 5.68 7.71 23.11
C LYS A 115 5.14 6.36 23.59
N CYS A 116 5.88 5.30 23.39
CA CYS A 116 5.47 3.92 23.67
C CYS A 116 6.50 3.24 24.61
N PRO A 117 6.51 3.60 25.90
CA PRO A 117 7.50 3.07 26.87
C PRO A 117 7.45 1.55 27.03
N LYS A 118 6.36 0.88 26.64
CA LYS A 118 6.22 -0.57 26.65
C LYS A 118 6.94 -1.29 25.51
N VAL A 119 7.39 -0.58 24.47
CA VAL A 119 8.15 -1.19 23.39
C VAL A 119 9.55 -1.56 23.88
N ASP A 120 9.92 -2.82 23.75
CA ASP A 120 11.24 -3.36 24.13
C ASP A 120 12.24 -3.30 22.98
N ILE A 121 11.80 -3.71 21.78
CA ILE A 121 12.67 -3.86 20.61
C ILE A 121 11.99 -3.22 19.38
N ILE A 122 12.76 -2.47 18.61
CA ILE A 122 12.35 -1.99 17.29
C ILE A 122 13.26 -2.65 16.23
N ILE A 123 12.66 -3.44 15.33
CA ILE A 123 13.34 -4.01 14.17
C ILE A 123 13.36 -2.96 13.06
N ARG A 124 14.56 -2.60 12.61
CA ARG A 124 14.81 -1.58 11.59
C ARG A 124 15.15 -2.20 10.24
N GLY A 125 14.58 -1.65 9.17
CA GLY A 125 14.78 -2.13 7.80
C GLY A 125 13.94 -3.36 7.46
N GLU A 126 14.50 -4.29 6.68
CA GLU A 126 13.86 -5.55 6.34
C GLU A 126 14.01 -6.55 7.49
N GLY A 127 12.88 -7.02 8.01
CA GLY A 127 12.84 -7.71 9.31
C GLY A 127 12.92 -9.23 9.24
N GLU A 128 12.92 -9.84 8.07
CA GLU A 128 12.75 -11.29 7.89
C GLU A 128 13.85 -12.12 8.58
N GLN A 129 15.08 -11.66 8.54
CA GLN A 129 16.18 -12.35 9.23
C GLN A 129 16.25 -11.92 10.71
N THR A 130 16.06 -10.64 10.98
CA THR A 130 16.18 -10.08 12.33
C THR A 130 15.15 -10.68 13.29
N ILE A 131 13.91 -10.91 12.83
CA ILE A 131 12.87 -11.53 13.67
C ILE A 131 13.23 -12.94 14.10
N LYS A 132 13.93 -13.74 13.27
CA LYS A 132 14.38 -15.08 13.63
C LYS A 132 15.38 -15.03 14.80
N GLU A 133 16.30 -14.08 14.77
CA GLU A 133 17.30 -13.91 15.82
C GLU A 133 16.66 -13.47 17.14
N VAL A 134 15.72 -12.53 17.09
CA VAL A 134 14.93 -12.09 18.25
C VAL A 134 14.18 -13.28 18.89
N LEU A 135 13.51 -14.10 18.08
CA LEU A 135 12.72 -15.23 18.59
C LEU A 135 13.56 -16.42 19.06
N ARG A 136 14.80 -16.54 18.58
CA ARG A 136 15.76 -17.59 19.01
C ARG A 136 16.54 -17.23 20.27
N ASP A 137 16.18 -16.13 20.91
CA ASP A 137 16.83 -15.67 22.14
C ASP A 137 18.32 -15.35 22.02
N MET A 138 18.71 -14.81 20.88
CA MET A 138 20.06 -14.23 20.75
C MET A 138 20.18 -13.01 21.67
N SER A 139 21.39 -12.78 22.17
CA SER A 139 21.66 -11.58 22.97
C SER A 139 21.35 -10.33 22.12
N PRO A 140 20.54 -9.37 22.62
CA PRO A 140 20.21 -8.17 21.87
C PRO A 140 21.42 -7.43 21.29
N GLU A 141 22.57 -7.49 21.97
CA GLU A 141 23.81 -6.85 21.54
C GLU A 141 24.35 -7.42 20.22
N ASP A 142 24.04 -8.68 19.94
CA ASP A 142 24.56 -9.41 18.78
C ASP A 142 23.60 -9.36 17.56
N ILE A 143 22.37 -8.84 17.73
CA ILE A 143 21.37 -8.79 16.69
C ILE A 143 21.52 -7.53 15.83
N LEU A 144 21.87 -7.68 14.57
CA LEU A 144 21.91 -6.56 13.64
C LEU A 144 20.50 -6.02 13.32
N GLY A 145 20.42 -4.69 13.13
CA GLY A 145 19.19 -4.05 12.68
C GLY A 145 18.13 -3.87 13.75
N ILE A 146 18.48 -3.95 15.03
CA ILE A 146 17.55 -3.62 16.13
C ILE A 146 17.95 -2.33 16.84
N SER A 147 16.94 -1.72 17.47
CA SER A 147 17.09 -0.77 18.56
C SER A 147 16.34 -1.31 19.76
N TYR A 148 16.90 -1.21 20.96
CA TYR A 148 16.31 -1.78 22.16
C TYR A 148 16.66 -0.96 23.40
N LYS A 149 15.92 -1.18 24.50
CA LYS A 149 16.20 -0.54 25.80
C LYS A 149 17.19 -1.36 26.59
N LYS A 150 18.22 -0.69 27.12
CA LYS A 150 19.20 -1.25 28.07
C LYS A 150 19.47 -0.25 29.16
N ASN A 151 19.19 -0.61 30.41
CA ASN A 151 19.41 0.24 31.57
C ASN A 151 18.80 1.65 31.45
N GLY A 152 17.57 1.74 30.91
CA GLY A 152 16.84 3.00 30.71
C GLY A 152 17.27 3.83 29.49
N SER A 153 18.29 3.41 28.77
CA SER A 153 18.77 4.07 27.54
C SER A 153 18.42 3.27 26.29
N VAL A 154 18.24 3.96 25.16
CA VAL A 154 18.06 3.32 23.84
C VAL A 154 19.41 3.01 23.24
N VAL A 155 19.61 1.77 22.82
CA VAL A 155 20.80 1.28 22.13
C VAL A 155 20.44 0.94 20.69
N HIS A 156 21.28 1.35 19.74
CA HIS A 156 21.12 1.06 18.31
C HIS A 156 22.29 0.19 17.84
N ASN A 157 21.97 -1.02 17.44
CA ASN A 157 22.97 -1.88 16.80
C ASN A 157 23.25 -1.44 15.36
N ALA A 158 24.29 -1.95 14.75
CA ALA A 158 24.59 -1.72 13.34
C ALA A 158 23.41 -2.12 12.44
N ASN A 159 23.19 -1.39 11.35
CA ASN A 159 22.14 -1.72 10.40
C ASN A 159 22.44 -3.05 9.71
N ARG A 160 21.41 -3.88 9.54
CA ARG A 160 21.52 -5.12 8.79
C ARG A 160 21.64 -4.81 7.29
N PRO A 161 22.55 -5.49 6.56
CA PRO A 161 22.54 -5.48 5.10
C PRO A 161 21.21 -5.99 4.54
N LEU A 162 20.83 -5.50 3.36
CA LEU A 162 19.62 -5.96 2.69
C LEU A 162 19.77 -7.41 2.23
N PRO A 163 18.86 -8.33 2.54
CA PRO A 163 18.98 -9.75 2.20
C PRO A 163 18.79 -9.99 0.69
N ASP A 164 19.28 -11.14 0.19
CA ASP A 164 18.87 -11.63 -1.13
C ASP A 164 17.37 -11.99 -1.09
N VAL A 165 16.62 -11.52 -2.09
CA VAL A 165 15.18 -11.79 -2.18
C VAL A 165 14.86 -13.27 -2.41
N ASN A 166 15.81 -14.08 -2.90
CA ASN A 166 15.66 -15.51 -3.09
C ASN A 166 15.81 -16.32 -1.80
N GLU A 167 16.44 -15.74 -0.77
CA GLU A 167 16.55 -16.33 0.56
C GLU A 167 15.31 -16.08 1.44
N ILE A 168 14.40 -15.24 0.98
CA ILE A 168 13.18 -14.89 1.71
C ILE A 168 12.05 -15.82 1.26
N ALA A 169 11.51 -16.59 2.20
CA ALA A 169 10.37 -17.45 1.94
C ALA A 169 9.12 -16.65 1.52
N SER A 170 8.36 -17.17 0.56
CA SER A 170 7.05 -16.60 0.18
C SER A 170 6.08 -16.65 1.36
N PRO A 171 5.13 -15.70 1.48
CA PRO A 171 4.19 -15.67 2.58
C PRO A 171 3.40 -16.97 2.73
N ASP A 172 3.41 -17.54 3.92
CA ASP A 172 2.54 -18.66 4.27
C ASP A 172 1.12 -18.13 4.54
N ARG A 173 0.27 -18.24 3.54
CA ARG A 173 -1.11 -17.74 3.59
C ARG A 173 -2.00 -18.48 4.58
N LYS A 174 -1.58 -19.67 5.04
CA LYS A 174 -2.27 -20.42 6.10
C LYS A 174 -2.20 -19.74 7.47
N LEU A 175 -1.28 -18.80 7.65
CA LEU A 175 -1.22 -17.96 8.86
C LEU A 175 -2.38 -16.97 8.95
N ARG A 176 -3.05 -16.68 7.84
CA ARG A 176 -4.20 -15.75 7.76
C ARG A 176 -5.43 -16.37 8.41
N GLN A 177 -6.19 -15.53 9.10
CA GLN A 177 -7.48 -15.90 9.67
C GLN A 177 -8.68 -15.41 8.86
N ASN A 178 -8.43 -14.78 7.70
CA ASN A 178 -9.45 -14.20 6.82
C ASN A 178 -8.97 -14.11 5.37
N ASP A 179 -9.92 -14.10 4.45
CA ASP A 179 -9.67 -13.70 3.06
C ASP A 179 -9.73 -12.18 2.95
N TYR A 180 -8.91 -11.63 2.07
CA TYR A 180 -8.96 -10.20 1.76
C TYR A 180 -9.96 -9.94 0.64
N ARG A 181 -10.95 -9.08 0.91
CA ARG A 181 -12.08 -8.81 0.00
C ARG A 181 -12.35 -7.33 -0.11
N MET A 182 -13.06 -6.92 -1.16
CA MET A 182 -13.55 -5.55 -1.29
C MET A 182 -14.70 -5.31 -0.32
N LEU A 183 -14.39 -4.67 0.81
CA LEU A 183 -15.37 -4.32 1.82
C LEU A 183 -15.69 -2.81 1.74
N LEU A 184 -16.97 -2.48 1.58
CA LEU A 184 -17.50 -1.12 1.77
C LEU A 184 -18.40 -1.12 3.00
N GLY A 185 -17.95 -0.45 4.05
CA GLY A 185 -18.70 -0.45 5.31
C GLY A 185 -18.81 -1.80 6.01
N GLY A 186 -17.89 -2.71 5.73
CA GLY A 186 -17.95 -4.08 6.22
C GLY A 186 -18.79 -5.02 5.35
N ILE A 187 -19.40 -4.50 4.27
CA ILE A 187 -20.22 -5.29 3.33
C ILE A 187 -19.31 -5.74 2.18
N ASN A 188 -19.30 -7.04 1.89
CA ASN A 188 -18.65 -7.59 0.70
C ASN A 188 -19.41 -7.17 -0.55
N VAL A 189 -18.80 -6.33 -1.39
CA VAL A 189 -19.51 -5.63 -2.47
C VAL A 189 -19.51 -6.40 -3.78
N LEU A 190 -18.40 -7.09 -4.08
CA LEU A 190 -18.17 -7.69 -5.40
C LEU A 190 -17.80 -9.18 -5.34
N ASP A 191 -17.75 -9.78 -4.17
CA ASP A 191 -17.28 -11.16 -3.97
C ASP A 191 -15.91 -11.44 -4.63
N ILE A 192 -15.05 -10.41 -4.69
CA ILE A 192 -13.69 -10.51 -5.21
C ILE A 192 -12.73 -10.72 -4.05
N THR A 193 -11.90 -11.75 -4.15
CA THR A 193 -10.79 -12.00 -3.25
C THR A 193 -9.51 -11.41 -3.81
N PHE A 194 -8.72 -10.78 -2.94
CA PHE A 194 -7.48 -10.09 -3.28
C PHE A 194 -6.28 -10.76 -2.64
N ASP A 195 -5.19 -10.81 -3.37
CA ASP A 195 -3.90 -11.17 -2.81
C ASP A 195 -2.79 -10.36 -3.46
N THR A 196 -1.58 -10.53 -2.96
CA THR A 196 -0.38 -9.89 -3.48
C THR A 196 0.71 -10.92 -3.75
N VAL A 197 1.54 -10.63 -4.73
CA VAL A 197 2.79 -11.35 -4.98
C VAL A 197 3.90 -10.32 -5.21
N LEU A 198 5.08 -10.58 -4.67
CA LEU A 198 6.30 -9.83 -4.95
C LEU A 198 7.16 -10.66 -5.89
N SER A 199 7.38 -10.18 -7.12
CA SER A 199 8.30 -10.82 -8.04
C SER A 199 9.70 -10.22 -7.95
N SER A 200 9.79 -8.97 -7.46
CA SER A 200 11.04 -8.24 -7.27
C SER A 200 10.93 -7.24 -6.12
N ARG A 201 12.05 -6.81 -5.57
CA ARG A 201 12.17 -5.69 -4.63
C ARG A 201 13.16 -4.67 -5.16
N GLY A 202 12.87 -3.39 -4.95
CA GLY A 202 13.70 -2.27 -5.37
C GLY A 202 13.46 -1.84 -6.82
N CYS A 203 13.91 -0.63 -7.11
CA CYS A 203 13.73 0.02 -8.40
C CYS A 203 15.05 0.70 -8.81
N PRO A 204 15.53 0.53 -10.08
CA PRO A 204 16.79 1.13 -10.51
C PRO A 204 16.67 2.63 -10.77
N PHE A 205 15.46 3.15 -10.86
CA PHE A 205 15.20 4.56 -11.12
C PHE A 205 15.47 5.42 -9.89
N THR A 206 15.82 6.68 -10.13
CA THR A 206 16.20 7.65 -9.10
C THR A 206 15.22 8.82 -9.04
N CYS A 207 13.92 8.52 -9.06
CA CYS A 207 12.87 9.52 -8.92
C CYS A 207 12.97 10.21 -7.56
N LYS A 208 13.14 11.54 -7.54
CA LYS A 208 13.48 12.31 -6.34
C LYS A 208 12.36 12.36 -5.28
N PHE A 209 11.12 12.10 -5.65
CA PHE A 209 9.97 12.08 -4.75
C PHE A 209 9.69 10.69 -4.15
N CYS A 210 10.38 9.63 -4.65
CA CYS A 210 9.99 8.24 -4.40
C CYS A 210 10.59 7.69 -3.11
N THR A 211 9.76 7.06 -2.28
CA THR A 211 10.15 6.38 -1.05
C THR A 211 11.02 5.14 -1.28
N PHE A 212 10.92 4.53 -2.48
CA PHE A 212 11.66 3.32 -2.83
C PHE A 212 13.11 3.60 -3.26
N SER A 213 13.49 4.87 -3.40
CA SER A 213 14.88 5.22 -3.72
C SER A 213 15.83 4.90 -2.57
N LEU A 214 15.42 5.21 -1.33
CA LEU A 214 16.17 4.91 -0.11
C LEU A 214 15.17 4.52 0.99
N ASN A 215 15.50 3.49 1.75
CA ASN A 215 14.73 3.16 2.95
C ASN A 215 15.00 4.18 4.08
N PRO A 216 14.29 4.14 5.22
CA PRO A 216 14.52 5.08 6.31
C PRO A 216 15.90 5.02 6.98
N LEU A 217 16.71 4.02 6.63
CA LEU A 217 18.12 3.89 7.06
C LEU A 217 19.12 4.49 6.05
N GLY A 218 18.64 5.04 4.93
CA GLY A 218 19.49 5.52 3.84
C GLY A 218 20.06 4.41 2.95
N GLN A 219 19.62 3.17 3.11
CA GLN A 219 20.05 2.07 2.26
C GLN A 219 19.25 2.07 0.95
N LYS A 220 19.96 1.92 -0.17
CA LYS A 220 19.37 1.74 -1.49
C LYS A 220 19.23 0.25 -1.79
N ARG A 221 17.99 -0.21 -2.01
CA ARG A 221 17.78 -1.53 -2.58
C ARG A 221 17.92 -1.44 -4.10
N ASN A 222 18.96 -2.07 -4.62
CA ASN A 222 19.06 -2.31 -6.05
C ASN A 222 17.92 -3.25 -6.49
N TYR A 223 17.61 -3.22 -7.79
CA TYR A 223 16.62 -4.13 -8.35
C TYR A 223 17.05 -5.58 -8.11
N SER A 224 16.34 -6.27 -7.25
CA SER A 224 16.58 -7.66 -6.83
C SER A 224 15.38 -8.50 -7.21
N VAL A 225 15.60 -9.62 -7.91
CA VAL A 225 14.54 -10.44 -8.50
C VAL A 225 14.48 -11.82 -7.88
N ARG A 226 13.29 -12.32 -7.69
CA ARG A 226 13.02 -13.71 -7.34
C ARG A 226 13.11 -14.59 -8.59
N ASN A 227 13.43 -15.86 -8.42
CA ASN A 227 13.37 -16.85 -9.49
C ASN A 227 11.96 -16.88 -10.10
N VAL A 228 11.88 -16.83 -11.45
CA VAL A 228 10.60 -16.75 -12.19
C VAL A 228 9.68 -17.94 -11.88
N LYS A 229 10.25 -19.16 -11.85
CA LYS A 229 9.48 -20.37 -11.52
C LYS A 229 8.89 -20.28 -10.12
N SER A 230 9.68 -19.85 -9.12
CA SER A 230 9.21 -19.68 -7.73
C SER A 230 8.07 -18.67 -7.62
N VAL A 231 8.10 -17.57 -8.41
CA VAL A 231 7.02 -16.58 -8.44
C VAL A 231 5.74 -17.19 -9.00
N VAL A 232 5.83 -17.97 -10.09
CA VAL A 232 4.65 -18.59 -10.72
C VAL A 232 4.13 -19.75 -9.90
N ASP A 233 4.99 -20.54 -9.23
CA ASP A 233 4.58 -21.58 -8.26
C ASP A 233 3.76 -20.95 -7.11
N GLU A 234 4.19 -19.80 -6.60
CA GLU A 234 3.43 -19.05 -5.59
C GLU A 234 2.07 -18.59 -6.13
N ILE A 235 2.03 -17.99 -7.33
CA ILE A 235 0.79 -17.53 -7.97
C ILE A 235 -0.22 -18.68 -8.14
N GLU A 236 0.25 -19.85 -8.54
CA GLU A 236 -0.58 -21.04 -8.74
C GLU A 236 -1.26 -21.48 -7.44
N GLY A 237 -0.53 -21.39 -6.31
CA GLY A 237 -1.04 -21.72 -4.97
C GLY A 237 -1.94 -20.66 -4.34
N ILE A 238 -2.08 -19.45 -4.91
CA ILE A 238 -2.96 -18.41 -4.38
C ILE A 238 -4.41 -18.72 -4.74
N GLU A 239 -5.32 -18.74 -3.77
CA GLU A 239 -6.76 -18.96 -4.03
C GLU A 239 -7.47 -17.72 -4.57
N ALA A 240 -6.98 -16.53 -4.23
CA ALA A 240 -7.57 -15.27 -4.65
C ALA A 240 -7.67 -15.15 -6.19
N ASN A 241 -8.74 -14.51 -6.66
CA ASN A 241 -9.02 -14.36 -8.09
C ASN A 241 -8.49 -13.05 -8.69
N LEU A 242 -8.03 -12.10 -7.85
CA LEU A 242 -7.33 -10.88 -8.28
C LEU A 242 -6.03 -10.72 -7.51
N ILE A 243 -4.91 -10.71 -8.22
CA ILE A 243 -3.57 -10.65 -7.66
C ILE A 243 -2.89 -9.35 -8.08
N LEU A 244 -2.36 -8.61 -7.10
CA LEU A 244 -1.49 -7.46 -7.34
C LEU A 244 -0.03 -7.89 -7.32
N PHE A 245 0.69 -7.65 -8.40
CA PHE A 245 2.15 -7.60 -8.35
C PHE A 245 2.57 -6.35 -7.59
N SER A 246 3.04 -6.54 -6.36
CA SER A 246 3.44 -5.46 -5.44
C SER A 246 4.87 -4.98 -5.68
N ASP A 247 5.41 -5.25 -6.84
CA ASP A 247 6.71 -4.77 -7.30
C ASP A 247 6.70 -3.24 -7.42
N ASP A 248 7.82 -2.58 -7.12
CA ASP A 248 7.97 -1.14 -7.30
C ASP A 248 7.82 -0.71 -8.77
N ASN A 249 8.20 -1.59 -9.69
CA ASN A 249 7.96 -1.50 -11.12
C ASN A 249 8.07 -2.89 -11.75
N PHE A 250 6.97 -3.56 -12.02
CA PHE A 250 6.90 -4.92 -12.55
C PHE A 250 7.68 -5.10 -13.87
N ALA A 251 7.62 -4.11 -14.75
CA ALA A 251 8.25 -4.14 -16.07
C ALA A 251 9.67 -3.54 -16.10
N THR A 252 10.38 -3.51 -14.97
CA THR A 252 11.78 -3.06 -14.91
C THR A 252 12.66 -3.87 -15.84
N ASP A 253 12.52 -5.19 -15.85
CA ASP A 253 13.09 -6.10 -16.82
C ASP A 253 11.95 -6.70 -17.66
N ALA A 254 11.81 -6.21 -18.88
CA ALA A 254 10.74 -6.62 -19.79
C ALA A 254 10.84 -8.09 -20.21
N LYS A 255 12.07 -8.63 -20.36
CA LYS A 255 12.26 -10.05 -20.73
C LYS A 255 11.80 -10.96 -19.60
N ARG A 256 12.21 -10.66 -18.38
CA ARG A 256 11.77 -11.39 -17.19
C ARG A 256 10.24 -11.31 -16.99
N ALA A 257 9.64 -10.13 -17.21
CA ALA A 257 8.20 -9.97 -17.14
C ALA A 257 7.48 -10.81 -18.24
N GLU A 258 8.08 -10.92 -19.44
CA GLU A 258 7.59 -11.83 -20.49
C GLU A 258 7.67 -13.30 -20.05
N GLU A 259 8.78 -13.74 -19.44
CA GLU A 259 8.94 -15.11 -18.94
C GLU A 259 7.88 -15.47 -17.87
N ILE A 260 7.58 -14.55 -16.95
CA ILE A 260 6.49 -14.74 -15.98
C ILE A 260 5.16 -14.91 -16.69
N CYS A 261 4.85 -14.05 -17.68
CA CYS A 261 3.62 -14.15 -18.46
C CYS A 261 3.55 -15.46 -19.25
N ASP A 262 4.65 -15.89 -19.88
CA ASP A 262 4.73 -17.14 -20.64
C ASP A 262 4.42 -18.34 -19.74
N LEU A 263 5.02 -18.45 -18.55
CA LEU A 263 4.74 -19.52 -17.60
C LEU A 263 3.29 -19.50 -17.09
N ILE A 264 2.72 -18.31 -16.81
CA ILE A 264 1.31 -18.19 -16.43
C ILE A 264 0.40 -18.74 -17.54
N ILE A 265 0.69 -18.43 -18.80
CA ILE A 265 -0.06 -18.89 -19.97
C ILE A 265 0.12 -20.40 -20.16
N GLU A 266 1.34 -20.90 -20.12
CA GLU A 266 1.69 -22.33 -20.29
C GLU A 266 0.98 -23.20 -19.25
N ARG A 267 0.99 -22.77 -17.97
CA ARG A 267 0.31 -23.47 -16.88
C ARG A 267 -1.20 -23.24 -16.84
N LYS A 268 -1.74 -22.45 -17.78
CA LYS A 268 -3.18 -22.14 -17.87
C LYS A 268 -3.75 -21.56 -16.57
N ILE A 269 -2.98 -20.75 -15.86
CA ILE A 269 -3.40 -20.11 -14.60
C ILE A 269 -4.46 -19.05 -14.92
N LYS A 270 -5.70 -19.30 -14.48
CA LYS A 270 -6.85 -18.43 -14.75
C LYS A 270 -7.09 -17.45 -13.59
N LYS A 271 -6.33 -16.37 -13.56
CA LYS A 271 -6.45 -15.30 -12.57
C LYS A 271 -6.43 -13.93 -13.24
N ARG A 272 -6.88 -12.91 -12.53
CA ARG A 272 -6.74 -11.53 -12.97
C ARG A 272 -5.54 -10.90 -12.27
N PHE A 273 -4.76 -10.16 -13.03
CA PHE A 273 -3.56 -9.50 -12.50
C PHE A 273 -3.66 -7.99 -12.61
N THR A 274 -3.05 -7.33 -11.66
CA THR A 274 -2.74 -5.90 -11.69
C THR A 274 -1.28 -5.69 -11.32
N ALA A 275 -0.66 -4.66 -11.90
CA ALA A 275 0.75 -4.34 -11.63
C ALA A 275 1.00 -2.84 -11.65
N GLN A 276 1.99 -2.41 -10.86
CA GLN A 276 2.55 -1.07 -10.96
C GLN A 276 3.63 -1.05 -12.04
N VAL A 277 3.54 -0.10 -12.94
CA VAL A 277 4.49 0.04 -14.06
C VAL A 277 4.79 1.51 -14.36
N ARG A 278 5.93 1.74 -14.97
CA ARG A 278 6.23 3.04 -15.60
C ARG A 278 5.58 3.12 -16.98
N VAL A 279 5.30 4.35 -17.43
CA VAL A 279 4.67 4.57 -18.74
C VAL A 279 5.48 4.04 -19.92
N ASP A 280 6.80 3.88 -19.75
CA ASP A 280 7.72 3.37 -20.76
C ASP A 280 7.56 1.85 -21.07
N ILE A 281 6.70 1.14 -20.33
CA ILE A 281 6.21 -0.20 -20.72
C ILE A 281 5.66 -0.20 -22.16
N ALA A 282 5.16 0.92 -22.65
CA ALA A 282 4.70 1.09 -24.02
C ALA A 282 5.77 0.83 -25.09
N LYS A 283 7.06 0.79 -24.73
CA LYS A 283 8.17 0.38 -25.60
C LYS A 283 8.18 -1.11 -25.89
N TYR A 284 7.43 -1.92 -25.15
CA TYR A 284 7.45 -3.38 -25.19
C TYR A 284 6.08 -3.95 -25.61
N PRO A 285 5.65 -3.77 -26.89
CA PRO A 285 4.36 -4.28 -27.38
C PRO A 285 4.20 -5.78 -27.16
N ARG A 286 5.26 -6.57 -27.37
CA ARG A 286 5.26 -8.02 -27.15
C ARG A 286 4.95 -8.38 -25.69
N LEU A 287 5.51 -7.64 -24.71
CA LEU A 287 5.17 -7.83 -23.30
C LEU A 287 3.70 -7.51 -23.05
N LEU A 288 3.19 -6.40 -23.60
CA LEU A 288 1.79 -6.01 -23.44
C LEU A 288 0.83 -7.07 -24.01
N ASP A 289 1.15 -7.66 -25.18
CA ASP A 289 0.38 -8.77 -25.75
C ASP A 289 0.35 -9.99 -24.82
N LYS A 290 1.51 -10.36 -24.25
CA LYS A 290 1.63 -11.46 -23.29
C LYS A 290 0.90 -11.16 -21.98
N MET A 291 0.99 -9.95 -21.46
CA MET A 291 0.28 -9.53 -20.26
C MET A 291 -1.24 -9.66 -20.44
N VAL A 292 -1.79 -9.23 -21.58
CA VAL A 292 -3.22 -9.42 -21.90
C VAL A 292 -3.59 -10.91 -21.89
N LYS A 293 -2.80 -11.76 -22.56
CA LYS A 293 -3.02 -13.21 -22.61
C LYS A 293 -2.89 -13.88 -21.23
N ALA A 294 -1.95 -13.42 -20.41
CA ALA A 294 -1.75 -13.91 -19.04
C ALA A 294 -2.87 -13.47 -18.07
N GLY A 295 -3.71 -12.50 -18.44
CA GLY A 295 -4.83 -12.05 -17.60
C GLY A 295 -4.61 -10.74 -16.87
N PHE A 296 -3.64 -9.92 -17.27
CA PHE A 296 -3.50 -8.56 -16.73
C PHE A 296 -4.67 -7.69 -17.17
N LYS A 297 -5.42 -7.18 -16.20
CA LYS A 297 -6.63 -6.38 -16.41
C LYS A 297 -6.47 -4.91 -16.05
N LEU A 298 -5.52 -4.58 -15.17
CA LEU A 298 -5.31 -3.23 -14.66
C LEU A 298 -3.81 -2.94 -14.57
N LEU A 299 -3.40 -1.79 -15.10
CA LEU A 299 -2.05 -1.25 -14.88
C LEU A 299 -2.13 0.09 -14.14
N LEU A 300 -1.31 0.19 -13.09
CA LEU A 300 -1.15 1.37 -12.24
C LEU A 300 0.09 2.11 -12.74
N ILE A 301 -0.10 3.30 -13.34
CA ILE A 301 0.96 4.00 -14.09
C ILE A 301 1.33 5.31 -13.40
N GLY A 302 2.59 5.46 -13.02
CA GLY A 302 3.16 6.72 -12.51
C GLY A 302 3.39 7.73 -13.63
N VAL A 303 2.42 8.63 -13.86
CA VAL A 303 2.50 9.76 -14.80
C VAL A 303 3.08 11.00 -14.12
N GLU A 304 2.68 11.25 -12.91
CA GLU A 304 3.07 12.25 -11.91
C GLU A 304 2.65 13.68 -12.26
N SER A 305 2.94 14.20 -13.46
CA SER A 305 2.60 15.57 -13.82
C SER A 305 2.37 15.77 -15.33
N PRO A 306 1.48 16.70 -15.73
CA PRO A 306 1.37 17.16 -17.12
C PRO A 306 2.51 18.08 -17.56
N HIS A 307 3.34 18.58 -16.63
CA HIS A 307 4.33 19.63 -16.87
C HIS A 307 5.75 19.09 -16.94
N ASP A 308 6.47 19.41 -18.01
CA ASP A 308 7.83 18.92 -18.26
C ASP A 308 8.82 19.37 -17.20
N TRP A 309 8.69 20.60 -16.69
CA TRP A 309 9.56 21.11 -15.66
C TRP A 309 9.41 20.35 -14.33
N ILE A 310 8.19 19.93 -13.96
CA ILE A 310 7.95 19.08 -12.78
C ILE A 310 8.51 17.67 -13.01
N LEU A 311 8.28 17.09 -14.20
CA LEU A 311 8.84 15.77 -14.54
C LEU A 311 10.37 15.78 -14.49
N LYS A 312 11.01 16.88 -14.91
CA LYS A 312 12.45 17.11 -14.78
C LYS A 312 12.87 17.28 -13.33
N GLN A 313 12.14 18.06 -12.53
CA GLN A 313 12.37 18.22 -11.10
C GLN A 313 12.30 16.85 -10.37
N PHE A 314 11.38 15.99 -10.77
CA PHE A 314 11.21 14.63 -10.25
C PHE A 314 12.22 13.61 -10.77
N ASN A 315 13.01 13.96 -11.76
CA ASN A 315 13.93 13.04 -12.44
C ASN A 315 13.22 11.81 -13.03
N LYS A 316 12.07 12.02 -13.70
CA LYS A 316 11.26 10.91 -14.27
C LYS A 316 11.90 10.29 -15.52
N GLY A 317 12.81 10.99 -16.21
CA GLY A 317 13.48 10.49 -17.40
C GLY A 317 12.61 10.50 -18.68
N PHE A 318 11.45 11.17 -18.63
CA PHE A 318 10.57 11.41 -19.78
C PHE A 318 9.84 12.76 -19.63
N ASN A 319 9.26 13.26 -20.72
CA ASN A 319 8.45 14.47 -20.76
C ASN A 319 6.98 14.19 -21.14
N SER A 320 6.14 15.19 -21.13
CA SER A 320 4.71 15.06 -21.41
C SER A 320 4.41 14.60 -22.84
N ALA A 321 5.23 15.01 -23.82
CA ALA A 321 5.10 14.57 -25.21
C ALA A 321 5.37 13.06 -25.36
N ILE A 322 6.39 12.53 -24.66
CA ILE A 322 6.67 11.10 -24.61
C ILE A 322 5.52 10.35 -23.94
N VAL A 323 4.95 10.88 -22.85
CA VAL A 323 3.78 10.28 -22.18
C VAL A 323 2.60 10.18 -23.16
N ARG A 324 2.29 11.25 -23.91
CA ARG A 324 1.24 11.24 -24.96
C ARG A 324 1.50 10.14 -25.98
N LYS A 325 2.72 10.09 -26.53
CA LYS A 325 3.14 9.05 -27.48
C LYS A 325 2.92 7.64 -26.93
N TYR A 326 3.30 7.40 -25.68
CA TYR A 326 3.15 6.07 -25.07
C TYR A 326 1.70 5.70 -24.83
N PHE A 327 0.85 6.65 -24.45
CA PHE A 327 -0.58 6.36 -24.30
C PHE A 327 -1.28 6.10 -25.63
N THR A 328 -0.77 6.56 -26.79
CA THR A 328 -1.31 6.14 -28.10
C THR A 328 -1.07 4.64 -28.36
N VAL A 329 -0.02 4.07 -27.79
CA VAL A 329 0.24 2.61 -27.82
C VAL A 329 -0.62 1.88 -26.82
N LEU A 330 -0.59 2.30 -25.56
CA LEU A 330 -1.29 1.64 -24.45
C LEU A 330 -2.80 1.52 -24.72
N ARG A 331 -3.44 2.56 -25.27
CA ARG A 331 -4.88 2.55 -25.58
C ARG A 331 -5.32 1.48 -26.57
N LYS A 332 -4.41 0.82 -27.28
CA LYS A 332 -4.71 -0.28 -28.19
C LYS A 332 -4.99 -1.60 -27.46
N TYR A 333 -4.61 -1.70 -26.18
CA TYR A 333 -4.75 -2.92 -25.40
C TYR A 333 -6.02 -2.88 -24.53
N PRO A 334 -6.70 -4.02 -24.34
CA PRO A 334 -7.89 -4.15 -23.50
C PRO A 334 -7.51 -4.21 -22.01
N ILE A 335 -6.82 -3.17 -21.55
CA ILE A 335 -6.34 -3.01 -20.18
C ILE A 335 -6.93 -1.72 -19.58
N PHE A 336 -7.28 -1.77 -18.32
CA PHE A 336 -7.70 -0.62 -17.55
C PHE A 336 -6.47 0.15 -17.03
N TYR A 337 -6.43 1.46 -17.23
CA TYR A 337 -5.29 2.29 -16.85
C TYR A 337 -5.65 3.21 -15.68
N HIS A 338 -4.95 3.06 -14.57
CA HIS A 338 -5.01 3.96 -13.44
C HIS A 338 -3.77 4.85 -13.43
N GLY A 339 -3.94 6.16 -13.51
CA GLY A 339 -2.82 7.12 -13.49
C GLY A 339 -2.57 7.70 -12.11
N TYR A 340 -1.31 7.66 -11.66
CA TYR A 340 -0.87 8.39 -10.48
C TYR A 340 -0.34 9.77 -10.85
N PHE A 341 -0.73 10.79 -10.06
CA PHE A 341 -0.30 12.17 -10.18
C PHE A 341 0.08 12.74 -8.82
N ILE A 342 0.98 13.72 -8.84
CA ILE A 342 1.39 14.48 -7.66
C ILE A 342 1.09 15.96 -7.94
N TYR A 343 0.47 16.64 -6.97
CA TYR A 343 0.14 18.07 -7.06
C TYR A 343 0.62 18.82 -5.83
N GLY A 344 0.68 20.16 -5.92
CA GLY A 344 1.26 21.00 -4.88
C GLY A 344 2.78 20.89 -4.86
N ASN A 345 3.39 20.77 -6.04
CA ASN A 345 4.83 20.69 -6.22
C ASN A 345 5.49 22.06 -5.96
N ILE A 346 6.80 22.04 -5.68
CA ILE A 346 7.56 23.28 -5.42
C ILE A 346 7.55 24.13 -6.69
N GLY A 347 6.98 25.34 -6.62
CA GLY A 347 6.81 26.26 -7.75
C GLY A 347 5.51 26.08 -8.54
N GLU A 348 4.71 25.03 -8.29
CA GLU A 348 3.49 24.76 -9.05
C GLU A 348 2.36 25.75 -8.72
N THR A 349 1.71 26.28 -9.73
CA THR A 349 0.56 27.18 -9.60
C THR A 349 -0.76 26.40 -9.56
N GLU A 350 -1.84 27.01 -9.03
CA GLU A 350 -3.18 26.39 -9.04
C GLU A 350 -3.63 26.04 -10.46
N LYS A 351 -3.35 26.91 -11.44
CA LYS A 351 -3.68 26.69 -12.85
C LYS A 351 -2.99 25.41 -13.37
N GLU A 352 -1.73 25.23 -13.04
CA GLU A 352 -0.96 24.05 -13.42
C GLU A 352 -1.46 22.78 -12.72
N MET A 353 -1.76 22.82 -11.40
CA MET A 353 -2.36 21.69 -10.68
C MET A 353 -3.66 21.23 -11.32
N LEU A 354 -4.51 22.17 -11.75
CA LEU A 354 -5.79 21.86 -12.40
C LEU A 354 -5.63 21.22 -13.79
N CYS A 355 -4.46 21.32 -14.44
CA CYS A 355 -4.16 20.65 -15.71
C CYS A 355 -4.10 19.12 -15.60
N ILE A 356 -3.99 18.55 -14.40
CA ILE A 356 -3.99 17.09 -14.20
C ILE A 356 -5.24 16.44 -14.82
N SER A 357 -6.42 17.02 -14.57
CA SER A 357 -7.68 16.42 -15.07
C SER A 357 -7.79 16.45 -16.61
N PRO A 358 -7.62 17.56 -17.30
CA PRO A 358 -7.67 17.57 -18.76
C PRO A 358 -6.57 16.70 -19.39
N PHE A 359 -5.36 16.71 -18.85
CA PHE A 359 -4.27 15.85 -19.34
C PHE A 359 -4.59 14.36 -19.20
N ALA A 360 -5.07 13.92 -18.04
CA ALA A 360 -5.45 12.52 -17.84
C ALA A 360 -6.61 12.09 -18.77
N LYS A 361 -7.55 13.00 -19.08
CA LYS A 361 -8.62 12.76 -20.06
C LYS A 361 -8.09 12.64 -21.49
N GLU A 362 -7.19 13.52 -21.88
CA GLU A 362 -6.49 13.51 -23.17
C GLU A 362 -5.76 12.18 -23.40
N LEU A 363 -5.04 11.72 -22.39
CA LEU A 363 -4.34 10.42 -22.41
C LEU A 363 -5.29 9.23 -22.51
N GLY A 364 -6.57 9.38 -22.21
CA GLY A 364 -7.52 8.28 -22.14
C GLY A 364 -7.38 7.42 -20.90
N ILE A 365 -6.75 7.92 -19.84
CA ILE A 365 -6.64 7.25 -18.53
C ILE A 365 -8.03 7.01 -17.97
N ASP A 366 -8.28 5.83 -17.43
CA ASP A 366 -9.60 5.42 -16.95
C ASP A 366 -9.92 6.04 -15.57
N THR A 367 -9.01 5.88 -14.62
CA THR A 367 -9.13 6.47 -13.28
C THR A 367 -7.81 7.14 -12.86
N ILE A 368 -7.88 8.09 -11.94
CA ILE A 368 -6.70 8.75 -11.40
C ILE A 368 -6.68 8.73 -9.88
N SER A 369 -5.49 8.57 -9.32
CA SER A 369 -5.13 9.00 -7.98
C SER A 369 -4.19 10.19 -8.07
N PHE A 370 -4.40 11.18 -7.23
CA PHE A 370 -3.53 12.33 -7.12
C PHE A 370 -3.26 12.63 -5.65
N LEU A 371 -2.00 12.73 -5.32
CA LEU A 371 -1.51 12.94 -3.96
C LEU A 371 -0.83 14.31 -3.87
N LYS A 372 -0.94 14.94 -2.71
CA LYS A 372 -0.10 16.11 -2.40
C LYS A 372 1.36 15.68 -2.37
N LEU A 373 2.25 16.57 -2.83
CA LEU A 373 3.68 16.34 -2.69
C LEU A 373 3.99 16.03 -1.22
N ARG A 374 4.72 14.96 -1.03
CA ARG A 374 5.22 14.55 0.26
C ARG A 374 6.69 14.18 0.12
N MET A 375 7.47 14.48 1.10
CA MET A 375 8.90 14.20 1.15
C MET A 375 9.20 13.20 2.25
N GLU A 376 9.90 12.17 1.91
CA GLU A 376 10.45 11.22 2.87
C GLU A 376 11.83 11.71 3.35
N LYS A 377 12.36 11.10 4.42
CA LYS A 377 13.55 11.54 5.14
C LYS A 377 14.75 11.88 4.23
N PHE A 378 15.00 11.05 3.20
CA PHE A 378 16.13 11.21 2.28
C PHE A 378 15.73 11.72 0.89
N SER A 379 14.55 12.35 0.74
CA SER A 379 14.13 12.90 -0.54
C SER A 379 15.02 14.07 -0.96
N PRO A 380 15.66 14.01 -2.14
CA PRO A 380 16.44 15.14 -2.65
C PRO A 380 15.62 16.41 -2.90
N LEU A 381 14.29 16.30 -2.94
CA LEU A 381 13.39 17.47 -3.06
C LEU A 381 13.33 18.30 -1.78
N LYS A 382 13.74 17.74 -0.64
CA LYS A 382 13.74 18.43 0.65
C LYS A 382 14.64 19.66 0.59
N GLU A 383 15.85 19.51 0.07
CA GLU A 383 16.80 20.62 -0.12
C GLU A 383 16.23 21.72 -1.02
N ILE A 384 15.49 21.35 -2.08
CA ILE A 384 14.84 22.32 -2.97
C ILE A 384 13.74 23.09 -2.22
N ALA A 385 12.93 22.41 -1.41
CA ALA A 385 11.87 23.06 -0.64
C ALA A 385 12.44 24.01 0.42
N GLU A 386 13.47 23.58 1.15
CA GLU A 386 14.14 24.36 2.20
C GLU A 386 14.81 25.63 1.64
N LYS A 387 15.33 25.57 0.41
CA LYS A 387 15.93 26.72 -0.29
C LYS A 387 14.91 27.61 -1.00
N THR A 388 13.64 27.19 -1.10
CA THR A 388 12.60 27.97 -1.80
C THR A 388 11.80 28.79 -0.78
N PRO A 389 11.86 30.12 -0.80
CA PRO A 389 11.13 30.95 0.16
C PRO A 389 9.62 30.66 0.17
N GLY A 390 9.03 30.65 1.36
CA GLY A 390 7.61 30.44 1.57
C GLY A 390 7.14 28.99 1.41
N TYR A 391 8.05 28.00 1.32
CA TYR A 391 7.73 26.58 1.40
C TYR A 391 8.05 26.01 2.78
N HIS A 392 7.19 25.10 3.22
CA HIS A 392 7.27 24.47 4.53
C HIS A 392 7.08 22.97 4.42
N ILE A 393 7.77 22.22 5.26
CA ILE A 393 7.65 20.76 5.37
C ILE A 393 7.28 20.43 6.80
N THR A 394 6.20 19.69 7.01
CA THR A 394 5.82 19.18 8.32
C THR A 394 6.72 18.01 8.76
N ASP A 395 6.72 17.67 10.05
CA ASP A 395 7.40 16.47 10.58
C ASP A 395 6.92 15.17 9.91
N ARG A 396 5.73 15.19 9.32
CA ARG A 396 5.17 14.08 8.54
C ARG A 396 5.57 14.10 7.07
N GLY A 397 6.45 15.02 6.66
CA GLY A 397 6.92 15.18 5.29
C GLY A 397 5.89 15.82 4.33
N GLU A 398 4.75 16.35 4.82
CA GLU A 398 3.78 17.03 3.99
C GLU A 398 4.30 18.41 3.59
N VAL A 399 4.20 18.74 2.30
CA VAL A 399 4.65 20.02 1.74
C VAL A 399 3.48 20.99 1.58
N TYR A 400 3.68 22.23 1.97
CA TYR A 400 2.76 23.33 1.75
C TYR A 400 3.53 24.63 1.58
N SER A 401 2.85 25.72 1.25
CA SER A 401 3.49 27.04 1.12
C SER A 401 2.59 28.13 1.69
N ASP A 402 3.16 29.33 1.89
CA ASP A 402 2.41 30.53 2.30
C ASP A 402 1.26 30.82 1.33
N LYS A 403 1.47 30.57 0.04
CA LYS A 403 0.45 30.73 -1.00
C LYS A 403 -0.58 29.61 -0.98
N TYR A 404 -0.19 28.39 -0.68
CA TYR A 404 -1.04 27.19 -0.74
C TYR A 404 -0.96 26.42 0.56
N SER A 405 -1.80 26.78 1.54
CA SER A 405 -1.96 26.03 2.79
C SER A 405 -2.51 24.62 2.54
N HIS A 406 -2.41 23.74 3.53
CA HIS A 406 -3.02 22.40 3.48
C HIS A 406 -4.53 22.45 3.13
N ALA A 407 -5.26 23.43 3.65
CA ALA A 407 -6.68 23.61 3.37
C ALA A 407 -6.92 24.03 1.89
N THR A 408 -6.09 24.92 1.37
CA THR A 408 -6.13 25.35 -0.03
C THR A 408 -5.81 24.19 -0.97
N LEU A 409 -4.73 23.46 -0.72
CA LEU A 409 -4.38 22.25 -1.50
C LEU A 409 -5.51 21.21 -1.47
N LYS A 410 -6.16 21.00 -0.33
CA LYS A 410 -7.33 20.11 -0.23
C LYS A 410 -8.51 20.58 -1.09
N LYS A 411 -8.75 21.90 -1.18
CA LYS A 411 -9.79 22.47 -2.07
C LYS A 411 -9.43 22.26 -3.54
N ILE A 412 -8.15 22.50 -3.93
CA ILE A 412 -7.66 22.24 -5.30
C ILE A 412 -7.80 20.75 -5.66
N GLY A 413 -7.41 19.84 -4.77
CA GLY A 413 -7.61 18.41 -4.97
C GLY A 413 -9.07 18.03 -5.22
N LYS A 414 -10.03 18.65 -4.51
CA LYS A 414 -11.46 18.47 -4.80
C LYS A 414 -11.83 18.95 -6.20
N LYS A 415 -11.33 20.12 -6.65
CA LYS A 415 -11.57 20.64 -8.02
C LYS A 415 -11.04 19.65 -9.07
N ILE A 416 -9.82 19.12 -8.91
CA ILE A 416 -9.25 18.09 -9.79
C ILE A 416 -10.16 16.86 -9.84
N LYS A 417 -10.59 16.34 -8.68
CA LYS A 417 -11.46 15.16 -8.58
C LYS A 417 -12.77 15.37 -9.33
N PHE A 418 -13.51 16.42 -9.04
CA PHE A 418 -14.81 16.68 -9.66
C PHE A 418 -14.70 17.01 -11.15
N SER A 419 -13.62 17.68 -11.56
CA SER A 419 -13.34 17.92 -12.97
C SER A 419 -13.07 16.60 -13.73
N PHE A 420 -12.40 15.62 -13.14
CA PHE A 420 -12.09 14.35 -13.81
C PHE A 420 -13.28 13.38 -13.79
N TYR A 421 -13.89 13.12 -12.62
CA TYR A 421 -14.96 12.16 -12.42
C TYR A 421 -16.34 12.76 -12.71
N THR A 422 -16.60 13.07 -13.99
CA THR A 422 -17.93 13.48 -14.46
C THR A 422 -18.86 12.25 -14.61
N PRO A 423 -20.20 12.43 -14.64
CA PRO A 423 -21.13 11.33 -14.88
C PRO A 423 -20.81 10.52 -16.15
N LEU A 424 -20.46 11.23 -17.24
CA LEU A 424 -20.05 10.58 -18.49
C LEU A 424 -18.77 9.77 -18.33
N LYS A 425 -17.81 10.26 -17.54
CA LYS A 425 -16.57 9.51 -17.26
C LYS A 425 -16.86 8.25 -16.44
N LEU A 426 -17.74 8.33 -15.46
CA LEU A 426 -18.15 7.17 -14.66
C LEU A 426 -18.83 6.11 -15.53
N LEU A 427 -19.71 6.50 -16.45
CA LEU A 427 -20.31 5.57 -17.42
C LEU A 427 -19.26 4.90 -18.31
N LYS A 428 -18.27 5.65 -18.80
CA LYS A 428 -17.16 5.08 -19.58
C LYS A 428 -16.34 4.07 -18.77
N ILE A 429 -16.10 4.34 -17.48
CA ILE A 429 -15.40 3.41 -16.57
C ILE A 429 -16.18 2.09 -16.46
N VAL A 430 -17.48 2.17 -16.16
CA VAL A 430 -18.34 0.98 -16.06
C VAL A 430 -18.34 0.20 -17.38
N LYS A 431 -18.56 0.89 -18.51
CA LYS A 431 -18.51 0.26 -19.84
C LYS A 431 -17.19 -0.46 -20.10
N LYS A 432 -16.05 0.17 -19.73
CA LYS A 432 -14.73 -0.44 -19.94
C LYS A 432 -14.54 -1.67 -19.08
N PHE A 433 -14.95 -1.68 -17.83
CA PHE A 433 -14.90 -2.86 -16.95
C PHE A 433 -15.66 -4.05 -17.55
N LEU A 434 -16.81 -3.80 -18.18
CA LEU A 434 -17.58 -4.84 -18.87
C LEU A 434 -16.87 -5.34 -20.12
N ILE A 435 -16.29 -4.44 -20.94
CA ILE A 435 -15.63 -4.81 -22.20
C ILE A 435 -14.38 -5.67 -21.97
N ILE A 436 -13.61 -5.40 -20.91
CA ILE A 436 -12.38 -6.13 -20.63
C ILE A 436 -12.59 -7.38 -19.75
N ASP A 437 -13.84 -7.72 -19.45
CA ASP A 437 -14.20 -8.80 -18.51
C ASP A 437 -13.44 -8.68 -17.19
N PHE A 438 -13.43 -7.44 -16.63
CA PHE A 438 -12.78 -7.22 -15.34
C PHE A 438 -13.56 -7.88 -14.22
N PHE A 439 -14.89 -7.87 -14.31
CA PHE A 439 -15.80 -8.52 -13.38
C PHE A 439 -16.48 -9.70 -14.05
N SER A 440 -16.55 -10.82 -13.36
CA SER A 440 -17.37 -11.96 -13.76
C SER A 440 -18.86 -11.62 -13.63
N PHE A 441 -19.71 -12.35 -14.35
CA PHE A 441 -21.16 -12.21 -14.23
C PHE A 441 -21.65 -12.38 -12.78
N ARG A 442 -21.08 -13.35 -12.05
CA ARG A 442 -21.37 -13.59 -10.64
C ARG A 442 -21.05 -12.36 -9.78
N GLU A 443 -19.90 -11.73 -9.99
CA GLU A 443 -19.49 -10.53 -9.24
C GLU A 443 -20.38 -9.33 -9.54
N ILE A 444 -20.81 -9.16 -10.79
CA ILE A 444 -21.74 -8.13 -11.20
C ILE A 444 -23.11 -8.36 -10.52
N MET A 445 -23.61 -9.59 -10.52
CA MET A 445 -24.84 -9.92 -9.83
C MET A 445 -24.77 -9.72 -8.33
N SER A 446 -23.65 -10.08 -7.69
CA SER A 446 -23.38 -9.79 -6.27
C SER A 446 -23.47 -8.30 -5.99
N PHE A 447 -22.85 -7.45 -6.83
CA PHE A 447 -22.93 -6.00 -6.69
C PHE A 447 -24.36 -5.48 -6.81
N VAL A 448 -25.12 -5.96 -7.80
CA VAL A 448 -26.52 -5.56 -8.01
C VAL A 448 -27.38 -5.91 -6.79
N LEU A 449 -27.22 -7.12 -6.25
CA LEU A 449 -27.97 -7.59 -5.08
C LEU A 449 -27.61 -6.81 -3.79
N VAL A 450 -26.35 -6.42 -3.64
CA VAL A 450 -25.86 -5.72 -2.44
C VAL A 450 -26.03 -4.19 -2.55
N SER A 451 -26.19 -3.66 -3.77
CA SER A 451 -26.24 -2.20 -4.00
C SER A 451 -27.32 -1.45 -3.21
N PRO A 452 -28.55 -1.96 -3.00
CA PRO A 452 -29.55 -1.28 -2.17
C PRO A 452 -29.12 -1.16 -0.70
N LEU A 453 -28.53 -2.23 -0.13
CA LEU A 453 -28.02 -2.23 1.24
C LEU A 453 -26.84 -1.28 1.39
N LEU A 454 -25.95 -1.26 0.40
CA LEU A 454 -24.81 -0.35 0.35
C LEU A 454 -25.27 1.12 0.30
N LEU A 455 -26.25 1.44 -0.55
CA LEU A 455 -26.82 2.77 -0.66
C LEU A 455 -27.46 3.20 0.66
N LYS A 456 -28.26 2.34 1.29
CA LYS A 456 -28.87 2.57 2.62
C LYS A 456 -27.79 2.87 3.67
N THR A 457 -26.70 2.10 3.69
CA THR A 457 -25.59 2.27 4.63
C THR A 457 -24.86 3.59 4.41
N ILE A 458 -24.60 3.98 3.15
CA ILE A 458 -23.96 5.26 2.81
C ILE A 458 -24.84 6.43 3.24
N ILE A 459 -26.13 6.39 2.91
CA ILE A 459 -27.10 7.44 3.27
C ILE A 459 -27.21 7.59 4.79
N ALA A 460 -27.39 6.49 5.53
CA ALA A 460 -27.47 6.52 6.99
C ALA A 460 -26.27 7.20 7.63
N ARG A 461 -25.06 6.97 7.10
CA ARG A 461 -23.83 7.60 7.59
C ARG A 461 -23.67 9.06 7.21
N GLU A 462 -24.10 9.45 6.02
CA GLU A 462 -24.09 10.87 5.65
C GLU A 462 -25.11 11.67 6.45
N ILE A 463 -26.23 11.06 6.85
CA ILE A 463 -27.18 11.60 7.83
C ILE A 463 -26.52 11.81 9.20
N GLN A 464 -25.84 10.76 9.73
CA GLN A 464 -25.13 10.84 11.02
C GLN A 464 -24.05 11.93 11.04
N LYS A 465 -23.40 12.18 9.89
CA LYS A 465 -22.38 13.22 9.76
C LYS A 465 -22.95 14.63 9.55
N GLY A 466 -24.29 14.78 9.54
CA GLY A 466 -24.96 16.06 9.31
C GLY A 466 -24.73 16.67 7.92
N ARG A 467 -24.36 15.84 6.93
CA ARG A 467 -23.99 16.29 5.58
C ARG A 467 -25.14 16.26 4.57
N LEU A 468 -26.26 15.64 4.91
CA LEU A 468 -27.44 15.60 4.07
C LEU A 468 -28.45 16.66 4.51
N SER A 469 -29.08 17.33 3.53
CA SER A 469 -30.14 18.31 3.80
C SER A 469 -31.36 17.64 4.46
N ASP A 470 -32.09 18.39 5.29
CA ASP A 470 -33.24 17.87 6.03
C ASP A 470 -34.37 17.36 5.10
N SER A 471 -34.44 17.84 3.86
CA SER A 471 -35.34 17.33 2.82
C SER A 471 -35.04 15.87 2.43
N LEU A 472 -33.75 15.50 2.31
CA LEU A 472 -33.37 14.12 2.02
C LEU A 472 -33.52 13.20 3.22
N LYS A 473 -33.32 13.70 4.45
CA LYS A 473 -33.61 12.94 5.68
C LYS A 473 -35.06 12.49 5.75
N ARG A 474 -36.02 13.35 5.37
CA ARG A 474 -37.46 13.02 5.39
C ARG A 474 -37.88 11.93 4.39
N ILE A 475 -37.20 11.85 3.25
CA ILE A 475 -37.50 10.83 2.21
C ILE A 475 -37.06 9.43 2.68
N PHE A 476 -35.94 9.32 3.38
CA PHE A 476 -35.35 8.03 3.76
C PHE A 476 -35.79 7.52 5.15
N ILE A 477 -36.23 8.40 6.08
CA ILE A 477 -36.73 8.00 7.41
C ILE A 477 -38.17 7.52 7.35
N LYS A 478 -38.96 7.93 6.34
CA LYS A 478 -40.36 7.46 6.17
C LYS A 478 -40.50 6.04 5.61
N ASN A 479 -39.44 5.43 5.12
CA ASN A 479 -39.42 4.09 4.50
C ASN A 479 -38.59 3.06 5.30
N THR A 480 -38.28 3.33 6.55
CA THR A 480 -37.68 2.40 7.52
C THR A 480 -38.63 2.20 8.70
#